data_f4e6a3dd7f50390a49c83302828cce4c
#
_entry.id   f4e6a3dd7f50390a49c83302828cce4c
#
_cell.length_a   1.000
_cell.length_b   1.000
_cell.length_c   1.000
_cell.angle_alpha   90.00
_cell.angle_beta   90.00
_cell.angle_gamma   90.00
#
_symmetry.space_group_name_H-M   'P 1'
#
loop_
_entity.id
_entity.type
_entity.pdbx_description
1 polymer ?
#
loop_
_entity_poly.entity_id
_entity_poly.type
_entity_poly.pdbx_seq_one_letter_code
_entity_poly.pdbx_strand_id
1 'polypeptide(L)'
;VKDIKTALRYLGVESLQLIVPVYAMRRMMPHSTDPFTALKNRLWDYSLAVAIAARRLAQDSAEHPFNAFCAGLFHTLGHAVVTRNYLRTYQQVRQTQLLQARESRDIQLTEALDNLEPDASFLCESLREFAPVLSADITSCWQLSSLPLCQTLDQLAEGIGFNGASPLTRLV
;
A
#
# COMPACT_ATOMS: atom_id res chain seq x y z
N VAL A 1 -22.27 20.82 6.83
CA VAL A 1 -21.48 21.62 5.88
C VAL A 1 -22.22 21.60 4.56
N LYS A 2 -22.80 22.74 4.13
CA LYS A 2 -23.65 22.80 2.92
C LYS A 2 -22.85 23.07 1.63
N ASP A 3 -21.54 23.36 1.73
CA ASP A 3 -20.72 23.74 0.59
C ASP A 3 -19.27 23.30 0.80
N ILE A 4 -18.66 22.80 -0.28
CA ILE A 4 -17.25 22.35 -0.33
C ILE A 4 -16.30 23.50 0.05
N LYS A 5 -16.54 24.73 -0.42
CA LYS A 5 -15.72 25.91 -0.07
C LYS A 5 -15.70 26.17 1.42
N THR A 6 -16.84 26.02 2.07
CA THR A 6 -16.96 26.18 3.52
C THR A 6 -16.22 25.06 4.25
N ALA A 7 -16.32 23.81 3.79
CA ALA A 7 -15.56 22.68 4.34
C ALA A 7 -14.04 22.90 4.24
N LEU A 8 -13.56 23.36 3.06
CA LEU A 8 -12.15 23.64 2.83
C LEU A 8 -11.62 24.77 3.73
N ARG A 9 -12.41 25.80 3.97
CA ARG A 9 -12.05 26.89 4.90
C ARG A 9 -11.94 26.40 6.36
N TYR A 10 -12.82 25.51 6.79
CA TYR A 10 -12.77 24.93 8.15
C TYR A 10 -11.61 23.96 8.35
N LEU A 11 -11.29 23.15 7.34
CA LEU A 11 -10.20 22.18 7.43
C LEU A 11 -8.80 22.82 7.38
N GLY A 12 -8.69 23.95 6.70
CA GLY A 12 -7.38 24.58 6.45
C GLY A 12 -6.50 23.81 5.45
N VAL A 13 -5.49 24.49 4.94
CA VAL A 13 -4.58 23.95 3.91
C VAL A 13 -3.75 22.77 4.45
N GLU A 14 -3.27 22.88 5.67
CA GLU A 14 -2.45 21.82 6.29
C GLU A 14 -3.21 20.50 6.44
N SER A 15 -4.47 20.57 6.86
CA SER A 15 -5.30 19.36 6.98
C SER A 15 -5.58 18.73 5.61
N LEU A 16 -5.78 19.56 4.58
CA LEU A 16 -5.98 19.08 3.21
C LEU A 16 -4.74 18.38 2.65
N GLN A 17 -3.56 18.92 2.90
CA GLN A 17 -2.30 18.31 2.50
C GLN A 17 -2.16 16.88 3.06
N LEU A 18 -2.64 16.63 4.28
CA LEU A 18 -2.61 15.29 4.87
C LEU A 18 -3.73 14.38 4.36
N ILE A 19 -4.92 14.92 4.11
CA ILE A 19 -6.08 14.14 3.66
C ILE A 19 -5.88 13.58 2.25
N VAL A 20 -5.28 14.35 1.34
CA VAL A 20 -5.09 13.95 -0.06
C VAL A 20 -4.25 12.67 -0.20
N PRO A 21 -3.02 12.57 0.36
CA PRO A 21 -2.23 11.34 0.27
C PRO A 21 -2.89 10.16 1.00
N VAL A 22 -3.56 10.40 2.14
CA VAL A 22 -4.31 9.37 2.86
C VAL A 22 -5.45 8.81 1.99
N TYR A 23 -6.19 9.68 1.31
CA TYR A 23 -7.25 9.26 0.39
C TYR A 23 -6.69 8.49 -0.80
N ALA A 24 -5.59 8.96 -1.41
CA ALA A 24 -4.91 8.27 -2.51
C ALA A 24 -4.48 6.85 -2.10
N MET A 25 -3.79 6.71 -0.96
CA MET A 25 -3.38 5.42 -0.43
C MET A 25 -4.58 4.50 -0.16
N ARG A 26 -5.65 5.03 0.43
CA ARG A 26 -6.86 4.24 0.69
C ARG A 26 -7.50 3.69 -0.59
N ARG A 27 -7.43 4.42 -1.69
CA ARG A 27 -7.93 3.97 -3.01
C ARG A 27 -7.10 2.84 -3.61
N MET A 28 -5.84 2.75 -3.24
CA MET A 28 -4.93 1.67 -3.70
C MET A 28 -5.06 0.40 -2.88
N MET A 29 -5.62 0.48 -1.66
CA MET A 29 -5.82 -0.69 -0.80
C MET A 29 -6.69 -1.77 -1.47
N PRO A 30 -6.41 -3.07 -1.22
CA PRO A 30 -7.23 -4.15 -1.75
C PRO A 30 -8.68 -4.02 -1.28
N HIS A 31 -9.61 -4.47 -2.12
CA HIS A 31 -11.01 -4.56 -1.73
C HIS A 31 -11.17 -5.58 -0.59
N SER A 32 -12.13 -5.33 0.31
CA SER A 32 -12.42 -6.25 1.41
C SER A 32 -13.04 -7.52 0.84
N THR A 33 -12.31 -8.62 0.92
CA THR A 33 -12.81 -9.97 0.69
C THR A 33 -12.19 -10.85 1.76
N ASP A 34 -13.01 -11.63 2.48
CA ASP A 34 -12.47 -12.67 3.34
C ASP A 34 -11.63 -13.65 2.48
N PRO A 35 -10.47 -14.13 2.95
CA PRO A 35 -9.87 -13.99 4.28
C PRO A 35 -8.92 -12.78 4.45
N PHE A 36 -8.77 -11.91 3.47
CA PHE A 36 -7.73 -10.88 3.43
C PHE A 36 -8.10 -9.54 4.07
N THR A 37 -9.31 -9.44 4.61
CA THR A 37 -9.75 -8.21 5.31
C THR A 37 -8.81 -7.86 6.48
N ALA A 38 -8.34 -8.87 7.22
CA ALA A 38 -7.40 -8.67 8.32
C ALA A 38 -6.04 -8.13 7.83
N LEU A 39 -5.50 -8.68 6.73
CA LEU A 39 -4.25 -8.20 6.14
C LEU A 39 -4.38 -6.76 5.66
N LYS A 40 -5.46 -6.42 4.95
CA LYS A 40 -5.75 -5.06 4.51
C LYS A 40 -5.77 -4.07 5.67
N ASN A 41 -6.49 -4.41 6.75
CA ASN A 41 -6.62 -3.53 7.90
C ASN A 41 -5.25 -3.35 8.59
N ARG A 42 -4.48 -4.40 8.78
CA ARG A 42 -3.13 -4.32 9.34
C ARG A 42 -2.18 -3.51 8.47
N LEU A 43 -2.23 -3.69 7.16
CA LEU A 43 -1.42 -2.91 6.22
C LEU A 43 -1.76 -1.42 6.30
N TRP A 44 -3.06 -1.10 6.37
CA TRP A 44 -3.53 0.27 6.53
C TRP A 44 -3.07 0.90 7.85
N ASP A 45 -3.29 0.20 8.96
CA ASP A 45 -2.94 0.70 10.30
C ASP A 45 -1.42 0.88 10.42
N TYR A 46 -0.65 -0.05 9.88
CA TYR A 46 0.81 0.05 9.85
C TYR A 46 1.28 1.24 9.02
N SER A 47 0.78 1.42 7.80
CA SER A 47 1.14 2.55 6.93
C SER A 47 0.86 3.89 7.61
N LEU A 48 -0.30 4.01 8.23
CA LEU A 48 -0.69 5.24 8.91
C LEU A 48 0.13 5.48 10.18
N ALA A 49 0.44 4.44 10.94
CA ALA A 49 1.28 4.54 12.13
C ALA A 49 2.69 5.02 11.79
N VAL A 50 3.32 4.45 10.74
CA VAL A 50 4.64 4.89 10.27
C VAL A 50 4.58 6.33 9.76
N ALA A 51 3.56 6.71 9.00
CA ALA A 51 3.40 8.08 8.51
C ALA A 51 3.31 9.11 9.67
N ILE A 52 2.53 8.80 10.72
CA ILE A 52 2.40 9.66 11.89
C ILE A 52 3.71 9.73 12.68
N ALA A 53 4.39 8.60 12.85
CA ALA A 53 5.68 8.54 13.55
C ALA A 53 6.75 9.34 12.81
N ALA A 54 6.92 9.13 11.50
CA ALA A 54 7.87 9.84 10.66
C ALA A 54 7.61 11.36 10.69
N ARG A 55 6.35 11.79 10.60
CA ARG A 55 5.99 13.21 10.72
C ARG A 55 6.39 13.82 12.06
N ARG A 56 6.20 13.09 13.16
CA ARG A 56 6.58 13.56 14.50
C ARG A 56 8.09 13.69 14.65
N LEU A 57 8.83 12.68 14.19
CA LEU A 57 10.29 12.69 14.22
C LEU A 57 10.87 13.82 13.35
N ALA A 58 10.21 14.13 12.22
CA ALA A 58 10.62 15.22 11.35
C ALA A 58 10.48 16.60 11.99
N GLN A 59 9.62 16.78 13.00
CA GLN A 59 9.48 18.06 13.71
C GLN A 59 10.75 18.47 14.46
N ASP A 60 11.54 17.48 14.90
CA ASP A 60 12.80 17.67 15.61
C ASP A 60 14.03 17.57 14.68
N SER A 61 13.82 17.52 13.37
CA SER A 61 14.84 17.38 12.33
C SER A 61 14.80 18.53 11.33
N ALA A 62 15.74 18.55 10.39
CA ALA A 62 15.75 19.50 9.27
C ALA A 62 14.76 19.12 8.15
N GLU A 63 14.11 17.96 8.26
CA GLU A 63 13.21 17.44 7.24
C GLU A 63 11.80 18.04 7.34
N HIS A 64 11.15 18.21 6.18
CA HIS A 64 9.79 18.75 6.16
C HIS A 64 8.78 17.71 6.66
N PRO A 65 7.99 17.97 7.71
CA PRO A 65 7.07 16.97 8.30
C PRO A 65 6.06 16.37 7.32
N PHE A 66 5.64 17.12 6.30
CA PHE A 66 4.75 16.60 5.25
C PHE A 66 5.44 15.55 4.37
N ASN A 67 6.70 15.77 3.99
CA ASN A 67 7.46 14.80 3.19
C ASN A 67 7.68 13.51 3.97
N ALA A 68 8.01 13.61 5.25
CA ALA A 68 8.16 12.45 6.14
C ALA A 68 6.83 11.68 6.29
N PHE A 69 5.72 12.40 6.43
CA PHE A 69 4.39 11.78 6.46
C PHE A 69 4.10 11.01 5.16
N CYS A 70 4.34 11.63 4.00
CA CYS A 70 4.10 11.00 2.71
C CYS A 70 5.02 9.79 2.48
N ALA A 71 6.31 9.88 2.84
CA ALA A 71 7.25 8.78 2.74
C ALA A 71 6.79 7.60 3.61
N GLY A 72 6.45 7.88 4.89
CA GLY A 72 5.94 6.88 5.81
C GLY A 72 4.58 6.29 5.40
N LEU A 73 3.75 7.02 4.65
CA LEU A 73 2.49 6.50 4.15
C LEU A 73 2.68 5.61 2.90
N PHE A 74 3.53 6.05 1.98
CA PHE A 74 3.66 5.42 0.66
C PHE A 74 4.71 4.30 0.60
N HIS A 75 5.54 4.09 1.64
CA HIS A 75 6.50 2.99 1.63
C HIS A 75 5.84 1.61 1.50
N THR A 76 4.57 1.48 1.91
CA THR A 76 3.79 0.24 1.78
C THR A 76 2.86 0.21 0.56
N LEU A 77 2.95 1.18 -0.34
CA LEU A 77 2.06 1.26 -1.50
C LEU A 77 2.18 0.03 -2.40
N GLY A 78 3.39 -0.44 -2.65
CA GLY A 78 3.64 -1.67 -3.38
C GLY A 78 3.03 -2.90 -2.72
N HIS A 79 3.04 -2.97 -1.39
CA HIS A 79 2.35 -4.05 -0.65
C HIS A 79 0.85 -4.07 -0.94
N ALA A 80 0.21 -2.90 -0.99
CA ALA A 80 -1.20 -2.81 -1.33
C ALA A 80 -1.48 -3.29 -2.77
N VAL A 81 -0.62 -2.91 -3.71
CA VAL A 81 -0.76 -3.28 -5.12
C VAL A 81 -0.50 -4.75 -5.36
N VAL A 82 0.59 -5.31 -4.80
CA VAL A 82 0.88 -6.76 -4.91
C VAL A 82 -0.24 -7.58 -4.31
N THR A 83 -0.68 -7.26 -3.10
CA THR A 83 -1.78 -7.97 -2.43
C THR A 83 -3.06 -7.91 -3.28
N ARG A 84 -3.42 -6.74 -3.78
CA ARG A 84 -4.61 -6.56 -4.62
C ARG A 84 -4.55 -7.39 -5.90
N ASN A 85 -3.41 -7.38 -6.60
CA ASN A 85 -3.22 -8.14 -7.83
C ASN A 85 -3.22 -9.64 -7.58
N TYR A 86 -2.54 -10.11 -6.54
CA TYR A 86 -2.56 -11.51 -6.13
C TYR A 86 -3.98 -12.01 -5.89
N LEU A 87 -4.75 -11.29 -5.08
CA LEU A 87 -6.14 -11.65 -4.77
C LEU A 87 -7.04 -11.69 -6.00
N ARG A 88 -6.90 -10.69 -6.86
CA ARG A 88 -7.66 -10.62 -8.09
C ARG A 88 -7.35 -11.81 -9.00
N THR A 89 -6.07 -12.11 -9.20
CA THR A 89 -5.62 -13.22 -10.02
C THR A 89 -6.10 -14.57 -9.45
N TYR A 90 -5.91 -14.75 -8.14
CA TYR A 90 -6.37 -15.94 -7.45
C TYR A 90 -7.89 -16.16 -7.65
N GLN A 91 -8.70 -15.15 -7.43
CA GLN A 91 -10.15 -15.23 -7.60
C GLN A 91 -10.54 -15.52 -9.04
N GLN A 92 -9.90 -14.89 -10.03
CA GLN A 92 -10.15 -15.13 -11.45
C GLN A 92 -9.82 -16.57 -11.86
N VAL A 93 -8.65 -17.07 -11.48
CA VAL A 93 -8.22 -18.44 -11.80
C VAL A 93 -9.14 -19.46 -11.13
N ARG A 94 -9.40 -19.29 -9.82
CA ARG A 94 -10.32 -20.17 -9.09
C ARG A 94 -11.70 -20.21 -9.73
N GLN A 95 -12.26 -19.05 -10.08
CA GLN A 95 -13.58 -18.98 -10.71
C GLN A 95 -13.61 -19.66 -12.08
N THR A 96 -12.57 -19.48 -12.90
CA THR A 96 -12.47 -20.14 -14.20
C THR A 96 -12.40 -21.66 -14.05
N GLN A 97 -11.58 -22.15 -13.12
CA GLN A 97 -11.46 -23.59 -12.85
C GLN A 97 -12.73 -24.19 -12.27
N LEU A 98 -13.44 -23.47 -11.41
CA LEU A 98 -14.74 -23.90 -10.88
C LEU A 98 -15.80 -24.06 -12.00
N LEU A 99 -15.83 -23.14 -12.95
CA LEU A 99 -16.74 -23.24 -14.10
C LEU A 99 -16.43 -24.49 -14.94
N GLN A 100 -15.15 -24.72 -15.25
CA GLN A 100 -14.72 -25.91 -16.00
C GLN A 100 -15.03 -27.22 -15.26
N ALA A 101 -14.78 -27.28 -13.94
CA ALA A 101 -15.09 -28.46 -13.14
C ALA A 101 -16.59 -28.75 -13.10
N ARG A 102 -17.44 -27.75 -13.04
CA ARG A 102 -18.90 -27.88 -13.08
C ARG A 102 -19.40 -28.34 -14.46
N GLU A 103 -18.82 -27.80 -15.53
CA GLU A 103 -19.16 -28.23 -16.92
C GLU A 103 -18.77 -29.69 -17.18
N SER A 104 -17.60 -30.11 -16.65
CA SER A 104 -17.14 -31.51 -16.73
C SER A 104 -17.82 -32.43 -15.71
N ARG A 105 -18.65 -31.90 -14.81
CA ARG A 105 -19.31 -32.62 -13.71
C ARG A 105 -18.32 -33.31 -12.76
N ASP A 106 -17.13 -32.75 -12.60
CA ASP A 106 -16.13 -33.23 -11.66
C ASP A 106 -16.42 -32.68 -10.24
N ILE A 107 -17.13 -33.52 -9.49
CA ILE A 107 -17.56 -33.16 -8.11
C ILE A 107 -16.36 -33.04 -7.20
N GLN A 108 -15.35 -33.92 -7.32
CA GLN A 108 -14.19 -33.91 -6.45
C GLN A 108 -13.33 -32.64 -6.65
N LEU A 109 -13.12 -32.26 -7.91
CA LEU A 109 -12.39 -31.03 -8.23
C LEU A 109 -13.18 -29.79 -7.79
N THR A 110 -14.50 -29.81 -7.96
CA THR A 110 -15.35 -28.69 -7.49
C THR A 110 -15.24 -28.48 -5.99
N GLU A 111 -15.34 -29.54 -5.20
CA GLU A 111 -15.18 -29.47 -3.73
C GLU A 111 -13.76 -29.03 -3.32
N ALA A 112 -12.72 -29.53 -3.97
CA ALA A 112 -11.35 -29.13 -3.70
C ALA A 112 -11.13 -27.65 -3.99
N LEU A 113 -11.65 -27.12 -5.09
CA LEU A 113 -11.56 -25.71 -5.45
C LEU A 113 -12.41 -24.80 -4.55
N ASP A 114 -13.55 -25.29 -4.05
CA ASP A 114 -14.38 -24.51 -3.11
C ASP A 114 -13.68 -24.34 -1.75
N ASN A 115 -12.88 -25.34 -1.34
CA ASN A 115 -12.10 -25.30 -0.09
C ASN A 115 -10.66 -24.79 -0.27
N LEU A 116 -10.27 -24.42 -1.49
CA LEU A 116 -8.92 -23.94 -1.75
C LEU A 116 -8.68 -22.58 -1.09
N GLU A 117 -7.67 -22.52 -0.24
CA GLU A 117 -7.20 -21.28 0.36
C GLU A 117 -6.05 -20.67 -0.45
N PRO A 118 -5.92 -19.34 -0.45
CA PRO A 118 -4.80 -18.67 -1.10
C PRO A 118 -3.46 -19.01 -0.44
N ASP A 119 -2.42 -19.19 -1.24
CA ASP A 119 -1.06 -19.47 -0.74
C ASP A 119 -0.44 -18.23 -0.10
N ALA A 120 -0.36 -18.25 1.24
CA ALA A 120 0.23 -17.18 2.02
C ALA A 120 1.76 -17.10 1.82
N SER A 121 2.44 -18.22 1.58
CA SER A 121 3.89 -18.26 1.39
C SER A 121 4.28 -17.56 0.10
N PHE A 122 3.58 -17.89 -0.99
CA PHE A 122 3.77 -17.24 -2.28
C PHE A 122 3.48 -15.73 -2.22
N LEU A 123 2.42 -15.33 -1.49
CA LEU A 123 2.13 -13.90 -1.28
C LEU A 123 3.27 -13.20 -0.51
N CYS A 124 3.78 -13.82 0.56
CA CYS A 124 4.87 -13.25 1.34
C CYS A 124 6.17 -13.10 0.53
N GLU A 125 6.51 -14.07 -0.30
CA GLU A 125 7.65 -13.99 -1.22
C GLU A 125 7.47 -12.87 -2.24
N SER A 126 6.30 -12.80 -2.87
CA SER A 126 5.96 -11.74 -3.83
C SER A 126 6.00 -10.35 -3.19
N LEU A 127 5.53 -10.21 -1.95
CA LEU A 127 5.60 -8.93 -1.23
C LEU A 127 7.05 -8.52 -0.95
N ARG A 128 7.90 -9.46 -0.56
CA ARG A 128 9.31 -9.18 -0.28
C ARG A 128 10.06 -8.75 -1.54
N GLU A 129 9.79 -9.40 -2.66
CA GLU A 129 10.49 -9.17 -3.92
C GLU A 129 10.02 -7.90 -4.62
N PHE A 130 8.72 -7.70 -4.74
CA PHE A 130 8.18 -6.67 -5.63
C PHE A 130 7.66 -5.41 -4.93
N ALA A 131 7.24 -5.51 -3.66
CA ALA A 131 6.56 -4.39 -3.03
C ALA A 131 7.44 -3.14 -2.84
N PRO A 132 8.71 -3.21 -2.44
CA PRO A 132 9.53 -2.01 -2.28
C PRO A 132 9.74 -1.28 -3.60
N VAL A 133 10.11 -2.02 -4.66
CA VAL A 133 10.34 -1.46 -6.00
C VAL A 133 9.06 -0.82 -6.56
N LEU A 134 7.92 -1.50 -6.42
CA LEU A 134 6.63 -0.95 -6.86
C LEU A 134 6.21 0.30 -6.09
N SER A 135 6.57 0.43 -4.81
CA SER A 135 6.30 1.66 -4.06
C SER A 135 7.05 2.85 -4.67
N ALA A 136 8.32 2.68 -5.04
CA ALA A 136 9.14 3.68 -5.70
C ALA A 136 8.62 4.02 -7.11
N ASP A 137 8.38 3.00 -7.93
CA ASP A 137 7.90 3.17 -9.32
C ASP A 137 6.57 3.92 -9.40
N ILE A 138 5.59 3.54 -8.57
CA ILE A 138 4.27 4.17 -8.57
C ILE A 138 4.36 5.65 -8.19
N THR A 139 5.13 5.97 -7.15
CA THR A 139 5.30 7.36 -6.72
C THR A 139 6.05 8.21 -7.76
N SER A 140 7.01 7.63 -8.46
CA SER A 140 7.70 8.27 -9.59
C SER A 140 6.73 8.57 -10.74
N CYS A 141 5.83 7.63 -11.07
CA CYS A 141 4.77 7.83 -12.08
C CYS A 141 3.79 8.95 -11.73
N TRP A 142 3.60 9.26 -10.44
CA TRP A 142 2.73 10.37 -10.01
C TRP A 142 3.38 11.75 -10.15
N GLN A 143 4.54 11.84 -10.79
CA GLN A 143 5.30 13.08 -10.97
C GLN A 143 5.66 13.78 -9.64
N LEU A 144 5.78 13.00 -8.59
CA LEU A 144 6.28 13.46 -7.29
C LEU A 144 7.81 13.49 -7.24
N SER A 145 8.47 13.28 -8.37
CA SER A 145 9.95 13.19 -8.52
C SER A 145 10.70 14.44 -8.08
N SER A 146 10.03 15.59 -7.98
CA SER A 146 10.62 16.81 -7.42
C SER A 146 10.69 16.81 -5.89
N LEU A 147 10.07 15.85 -5.23
CA LEU A 147 10.07 15.72 -3.77
C LEU A 147 11.15 14.72 -3.34
N PRO A 148 11.77 14.92 -2.17
CA PRO A 148 12.70 13.96 -1.55
C PRO A 148 12.09 12.56 -1.33
N LEU A 149 10.78 12.45 -1.48
CA LEU A 149 9.98 11.25 -1.36
C LEU A 149 10.44 10.13 -2.29
N CYS A 150 10.63 10.39 -3.59
CA CYS A 150 11.04 9.37 -4.55
C CYS A 150 12.42 8.80 -4.18
N GLN A 151 13.39 9.68 -3.89
CA GLN A 151 14.70 9.25 -3.44
C GLN A 151 14.64 8.38 -2.16
N THR A 152 13.74 8.72 -1.24
CA THR A 152 13.53 7.93 -0.01
C THR A 152 13.02 6.52 -0.34
N LEU A 153 12.03 6.42 -1.22
CA LEU A 153 11.45 5.13 -1.59
C LEU A 153 12.39 4.28 -2.43
N ASP A 154 13.20 4.90 -3.30
CA ASP A 154 14.27 4.22 -4.04
C ASP A 154 15.31 3.64 -3.07
N GLN A 155 15.75 4.41 -2.08
CA GLN A 155 16.70 3.93 -1.07
C GLN A 155 16.13 2.80 -0.20
N LEU A 156 14.83 2.84 0.11
CA LEU A 156 14.15 1.74 0.81
C LEU A 156 14.06 0.49 -0.06
N ALA A 157 13.80 0.66 -1.36
CA ALA A 157 13.74 -0.44 -2.32
C ALA A 157 15.11 -1.11 -2.53
N GLU A 158 16.17 -0.32 -2.55
CA GLU A 158 17.56 -0.80 -2.65
C GLU A 158 18.10 -1.41 -1.35
N GLY A 159 17.36 -1.28 -0.25
CA GLY A 159 17.77 -1.80 1.05
C GLY A 159 19.00 -1.09 1.63
N ILE A 160 19.15 0.20 1.35
CA ILE A 160 20.27 0.99 1.87
C ILE A 160 20.23 1.03 3.40
N GLY A 161 21.31 0.61 4.03
CA GLY A 161 21.42 0.62 5.49
C GLY A 161 21.40 2.02 6.08
N PHE A 162 21.05 2.12 7.36
CA PHE A 162 20.85 3.38 8.10
C PHE A 162 21.97 4.42 7.91
N ASN A 163 23.23 3.99 7.88
CA ASN A 163 24.38 4.90 7.75
C ASN A 163 24.51 5.52 6.35
N GLY A 164 24.04 4.84 5.30
CA GLY A 164 24.03 5.34 3.91
C GLY A 164 22.74 6.05 3.52
N ALA A 165 21.69 5.93 4.33
CA ALA A 165 20.38 6.46 4.02
C ALA A 165 20.33 7.98 4.18
N SER A 166 19.48 8.64 3.35
CA SER A 166 19.20 10.07 3.49
C SER A 166 18.50 10.37 4.83
N PRO A 167 18.57 11.61 5.34
CA PRO A 167 17.90 11.96 6.60
C PRO A 167 16.41 11.58 6.59
N LEU A 168 15.72 11.81 5.50
CA LEU A 168 14.29 11.45 5.35
C LEU A 168 14.06 9.93 5.39
N THR A 169 14.93 9.16 4.74
CA THR A 169 14.87 7.69 4.74
C THR A 169 15.04 7.09 6.13
N ARG A 170 15.88 7.73 6.97
CA ARG A 170 16.08 7.30 8.37
C ARG A 170 14.86 7.49 9.27
N LEU A 171 13.90 8.32 8.85
CA LEU A 171 12.66 8.59 9.61
C LEU A 171 11.55 7.58 9.29
N VAL A 172 11.66 6.82 8.21
CA VAL A 172 10.71 5.81 7.74
C VAL A 172 11.18 4.40 8.05
#